data_7eae4cb956f0a6516d8073f1e813abbd
#
_entry.id   7eae4cb956f0a6516d8073f1e813abbd
#
_cell.length_a   1.000
_cell.length_b   1.000
_cell.length_c   1.000
_cell.angle_alpha   90.00
_cell.angle_beta   90.00
_cell.angle_gamma   90.00
#
_symmetry.space_group_name_H-M   'P 1'
#
loop_
_entity.id
_entity.type
_entity.pdbx_description
1 polymer ?
#
loop_
_entity_poly.entity_id
_entity_poly.type
_entity_poly.pdbx_seq_one_letter_code
_entity_poly.pdbx_strand_id
1 'polypeptide(L)'
;MDNLPDSLFQTICQILDKGDKARASEKYEDTIAFYQSAIDILPEPKSDWDMFTTLVISIGDTYYKTQQYTIADGYYATALKDGSGLNNPYVWYANGRNLVKMGETKAATDSLMRAYILAGDEIFTIDNDEFKVYINDIIFRKEK
;
A
#
# COMPACT_ATOMS: atom_id res chain seq x y z
N MET A 1 13.97 18.34 -0.39
CA MET A 1 12.96 18.42 -1.46
C MET A 1 12.08 19.64 -1.24
N ASP A 2 11.80 20.38 -2.30
CA ASP A 2 10.93 21.53 -2.21
C ASP A 2 9.49 21.10 -1.91
N ASN A 3 8.76 21.96 -1.21
CA ASN A 3 7.36 21.71 -0.93
C ASN A 3 6.52 21.92 -2.17
N LEU A 4 5.40 21.20 -2.27
CA LEU A 4 4.41 21.46 -3.32
C LEU A 4 3.87 22.88 -3.17
N PRO A 5 3.59 23.58 -4.30
CA PRO A 5 2.90 24.86 -4.23
C PRO A 5 1.57 24.72 -3.47
N ASP A 6 1.24 25.72 -2.64
CA ASP A 6 0.07 25.67 -1.76
C ASP A 6 -1.23 25.39 -2.52
N SER A 7 -1.42 26.03 -3.68
CA SER A 7 -2.64 25.84 -4.47
C SER A 7 -2.74 24.40 -5.00
N LEU A 8 -1.63 23.83 -5.44
CA LEU A 8 -1.58 22.46 -5.92
C LEU A 8 -1.85 21.48 -4.79
N PHE A 9 -1.21 21.70 -3.63
CA PHE A 9 -1.42 20.88 -2.45
C PHE A 9 -2.89 20.87 -2.04
N GLN A 10 -3.54 22.04 -2.01
CA GLN A 10 -4.96 22.14 -1.67
C GLN A 10 -5.84 21.39 -2.68
N THR A 11 -5.53 21.49 -3.97
CA THR A 11 -6.26 20.78 -5.02
C THR A 11 -6.15 19.28 -4.81
N ILE A 12 -4.95 18.78 -4.55
CA ILE A 12 -4.72 17.35 -4.30
C ILE A 12 -5.51 16.90 -3.08
N CYS A 13 -5.48 17.67 -1.99
CA CYS A 13 -6.22 17.31 -0.77
C CYS A 13 -7.73 17.24 -1.03
N GLN A 14 -8.28 18.13 -1.85
CA GLN A 14 -9.68 18.08 -2.22
C GLN A 14 -10.02 16.81 -3.01
N ILE A 15 -9.14 16.44 -3.94
CA ILE A 15 -9.32 15.21 -4.72
C ILE A 15 -9.25 13.99 -3.82
N LEU A 16 -8.29 13.95 -2.89
CA LEU A 16 -8.17 12.87 -1.92
C LEU A 16 -9.42 12.72 -1.08
N ASP A 17 -9.99 13.84 -0.62
CA ASP A 17 -11.22 13.81 0.16
C ASP A 17 -12.37 13.17 -0.64
N LYS A 18 -12.48 13.51 -1.92
CA LYS A 18 -13.50 12.91 -2.81
C LYS A 18 -13.26 11.40 -2.97
N GLY A 19 -12.01 10.99 -3.13
CA GLY A 19 -11.65 9.59 -3.22
C GLY A 19 -11.97 8.82 -1.95
N ASP A 20 -11.68 9.41 -0.79
CA ASP A 20 -11.95 8.80 0.50
C ASP A 20 -13.45 8.63 0.74
N LYS A 21 -14.24 9.62 0.34
CA LYS A 21 -15.70 9.55 0.45
C LYS A 21 -16.27 8.49 -0.48
N ALA A 22 -15.75 8.39 -1.69
CA ALA A 22 -16.16 7.36 -2.65
C ALA A 22 -15.84 5.96 -2.09
N ARG A 23 -14.68 5.81 -1.47
CA ARG A 23 -14.28 4.54 -0.85
C ARG A 23 -15.22 4.16 0.29
N ALA A 24 -15.55 5.12 1.15
CA ALA A 24 -16.47 4.88 2.26
C ALA A 24 -17.85 4.47 1.78
N SER A 25 -18.25 4.93 0.58
CA SER A 25 -19.53 4.58 -0.05
C SER A 25 -19.41 3.35 -0.96
N GLU A 26 -18.26 2.68 -0.95
CA GLU A 26 -17.96 1.49 -1.74
C GLU A 26 -18.07 1.72 -3.26
N LYS A 27 -17.85 2.95 -3.69
CA LYS A 27 -17.78 3.32 -5.11
C LYS A 27 -16.33 3.20 -5.58
N TYR A 28 -15.85 1.98 -5.72
CA TYR A 28 -14.43 1.72 -5.89
C TYR A 28 -13.85 2.23 -7.21
N GLU A 29 -14.62 2.20 -8.31
CA GLU A 29 -14.16 2.75 -9.58
C GLU A 29 -13.92 4.26 -9.46
N ASP A 30 -14.83 4.96 -8.78
CA ASP A 30 -14.69 6.40 -8.55
C ASP A 30 -13.49 6.67 -7.63
N THR A 31 -13.30 5.84 -6.60
CA THR A 31 -12.16 5.94 -5.69
C THR A 31 -10.85 5.92 -6.47
N ILE A 32 -10.69 4.93 -7.33
CA ILE A 32 -9.47 4.76 -8.14
C ILE A 32 -9.29 5.95 -9.06
N ALA A 33 -10.36 6.41 -9.71
CA ALA A 33 -10.31 7.55 -10.62
C ALA A 33 -9.85 8.82 -9.90
N PHE A 34 -10.36 9.10 -8.70
CA PHE A 34 -9.93 10.25 -7.92
C PHE A 34 -8.47 10.17 -7.53
N TYR A 35 -8.04 9.03 -6.98
CA TYR A 35 -6.64 8.87 -6.58
C TYR A 35 -5.70 8.97 -7.78
N GLN A 36 -6.08 8.40 -8.92
CA GLN A 36 -5.28 8.51 -10.14
C GLN A 36 -5.18 9.95 -10.62
N SER A 37 -6.27 10.71 -10.54
CA SER A 37 -6.27 12.14 -10.88
C SER A 37 -5.28 12.91 -10.01
N ALA A 38 -5.19 12.57 -8.73
CA ALA A 38 -4.24 13.21 -7.82
C ALA A 38 -2.79 12.89 -8.22
N ILE A 39 -2.51 11.64 -8.60
CA ILE A 39 -1.18 11.28 -9.09
C ILE A 39 -0.85 12.06 -10.36
N ASP A 40 -1.81 12.16 -11.28
CA ASP A 40 -1.58 12.79 -12.58
C ASP A 40 -1.15 14.25 -12.49
N ILE A 41 -1.60 14.96 -11.45
CA ILE A 41 -1.25 16.38 -11.27
C ILE A 41 0.00 16.60 -10.40
N LEU A 42 0.60 15.54 -9.86
CA LEU A 42 1.88 15.68 -9.14
C LEU A 42 2.98 16.11 -10.12
N PRO A 43 3.86 17.04 -9.70
CA PRO A 43 4.99 17.44 -10.55
C PRO A 43 5.98 16.29 -10.75
N GLU A 44 6.60 16.26 -11.92
CA GLU A 44 7.68 15.31 -12.19
C GLU A 44 8.97 15.70 -11.44
N PRO A 45 9.76 14.75 -10.95
CA PRO A 45 9.46 13.31 -10.93
C PRO A 45 8.46 12.98 -9.83
N LYS A 46 7.37 12.32 -10.19
CA LYS A 46 6.25 12.06 -9.27
C LYS A 46 6.67 11.28 -8.03
N SER A 47 7.59 10.33 -8.20
CA SER A 47 8.03 9.45 -7.12
C SER A 47 8.86 10.18 -6.04
N ASP A 48 9.28 11.43 -6.28
CA ASP A 48 9.98 12.23 -5.26
C ASP A 48 9.05 12.72 -4.15
N TRP A 49 7.74 12.64 -4.37
CA TRP A 49 6.76 13.12 -3.38
C TRP A 49 6.25 11.97 -2.53
N ASP A 50 6.28 12.12 -1.21
CA ASP A 50 5.75 11.09 -0.29
C ASP A 50 4.30 10.75 -0.60
N MET A 51 3.54 11.75 -1.03
CA MET A 51 2.15 11.61 -1.41
C MET A 51 1.97 10.60 -2.56
N PHE A 52 2.95 10.47 -3.45
CA PHE A 52 2.92 9.49 -4.53
C PHE A 52 2.77 8.06 -3.97
N THR A 53 3.61 7.71 -3.00
CA THR A 53 3.57 6.39 -2.38
C THR A 53 2.21 6.13 -1.73
N THR A 54 1.71 7.11 -0.97
CA THR A 54 0.40 7.00 -0.32
C THR A 54 -0.71 6.75 -1.32
N LEU A 55 -0.72 7.50 -2.42
CA LEU A 55 -1.74 7.36 -3.47
C LEU A 55 -1.66 6.01 -4.17
N VAL A 56 -0.45 5.58 -4.52
CA VAL A 56 -0.22 4.30 -5.18
C VAL A 56 -0.70 3.15 -4.30
N ILE A 57 -0.37 3.18 -3.01
CA ILE A 57 -0.80 2.16 -2.06
C ILE A 57 -2.33 2.16 -1.93
N SER A 58 -2.94 3.34 -1.87
CA SER A 58 -4.39 3.45 -1.73
C SER A 58 -5.13 2.85 -2.93
N ILE A 59 -4.59 3.04 -4.13
CA ILE A 59 -5.15 2.40 -5.33
C ILE A 59 -4.97 0.89 -5.24
N GLY A 60 -3.78 0.43 -4.87
CA GLY A 60 -3.51 -1.00 -4.68
C GLY A 60 -4.48 -1.64 -3.69
N ASP A 61 -4.70 -0.97 -2.56
CA ASP A 61 -5.63 -1.46 -1.53
C ASP A 61 -7.07 -1.52 -2.04
N THR A 62 -7.45 -0.59 -2.91
CA THR A 62 -8.79 -0.60 -3.50
C THR A 62 -8.95 -1.81 -4.42
N TYR A 63 -7.94 -2.11 -5.23
CA TYR A 63 -7.95 -3.33 -6.04
C TYR A 63 -7.93 -4.59 -5.19
N TYR A 64 -7.15 -4.60 -4.10
CA TYR A 64 -7.14 -5.72 -3.16
C TYR A 64 -8.55 -5.96 -2.60
N LYS A 65 -9.23 -4.89 -2.21
CA LYS A 65 -10.58 -4.97 -1.63
C LYS A 65 -11.58 -5.59 -2.62
N THR A 66 -11.41 -5.33 -3.90
CA THR A 66 -12.28 -5.88 -4.94
C THR A 66 -11.76 -7.20 -5.50
N GLN A 67 -10.78 -7.82 -4.83
CA GLN A 67 -10.22 -9.12 -5.20
C GLN A 67 -9.50 -9.13 -6.55
N GLN A 68 -9.01 -7.99 -6.98
CA GLN A 68 -8.20 -7.84 -8.20
C GLN A 68 -6.72 -7.85 -7.82
N TYR A 69 -6.26 -8.99 -7.35
CA TYR A 69 -4.96 -9.12 -6.68
C TYR A 69 -3.77 -8.87 -7.62
N THR A 70 -3.85 -9.34 -8.85
CA THR A 70 -2.76 -9.16 -9.82
C THR A 70 -2.55 -7.68 -10.14
N ILE A 71 -3.65 -6.92 -10.26
CA ILE A 71 -3.56 -5.48 -10.50
C ILE A 71 -3.00 -4.79 -9.26
N ALA A 72 -3.50 -5.15 -8.08
CA ALA A 72 -2.99 -4.61 -6.82
C ALA A 72 -1.48 -4.83 -6.69
N ASP A 73 -0.99 -6.00 -7.07
CA ASP A 73 0.44 -6.34 -7.01
C ASP A 73 1.29 -5.32 -7.76
N GLY A 74 0.85 -4.88 -8.93
CA GLY A 74 1.57 -3.88 -9.72
C GLY A 74 1.73 -2.56 -8.98
N TYR A 75 0.69 -2.12 -8.28
CA TYR A 75 0.74 -0.88 -7.49
C TYR A 75 1.66 -1.03 -6.29
N TYR A 76 1.62 -2.14 -5.58
CA TYR A 76 2.52 -2.36 -4.46
C TYR A 76 3.98 -2.45 -4.92
N ALA A 77 4.23 -3.10 -6.05
CA ALA A 77 5.58 -3.16 -6.62
C ALA A 77 6.10 -1.76 -6.97
N THR A 78 5.24 -0.90 -7.51
CA THR A 78 5.59 0.48 -7.80
C THR A 78 5.96 1.24 -6.53
N ALA A 79 5.17 1.07 -5.46
CA ALA A 79 5.45 1.72 -4.18
C ALA A 79 6.80 1.27 -3.61
N LEU A 80 7.14 0.01 -3.76
CA LEU A 80 8.41 -0.54 -3.26
C LEU A 80 9.60 -0.11 -4.12
N LYS A 81 9.41 0.03 -5.43
CA LYS A 81 10.49 0.32 -6.36
C LYS A 81 10.74 1.82 -6.55
N ASP A 82 9.67 2.56 -6.83
CA ASP A 82 9.77 3.95 -7.27
C ASP A 82 9.37 4.97 -6.20
N GLY A 83 8.77 4.52 -5.11
CA GLY A 83 8.32 5.38 -4.03
C GLY A 83 9.13 5.24 -2.76
N SER A 84 8.61 5.74 -1.66
CA SER A 84 9.23 5.67 -0.34
C SER A 84 8.81 4.43 0.44
N GLY A 85 8.34 3.40 -0.27
CA GLY A 85 7.73 2.23 0.37
C GLY A 85 8.69 1.28 1.07
N LEU A 86 9.98 1.27 0.69
CA LEU A 86 10.94 0.30 1.24
C LEU A 86 11.08 0.35 2.77
N ASN A 87 10.92 1.53 3.36
CA ASN A 87 11.00 1.70 4.81
C ASN A 87 9.63 1.77 5.48
N ASN A 88 8.58 1.51 4.74
CA ASN A 88 7.21 1.59 5.22
C ASN A 88 6.69 0.17 5.49
N PRO A 89 6.52 -0.21 6.76
CA PRO A 89 6.07 -1.57 7.08
C PRO A 89 4.71 -1.92 6.49
N TYR A 90 3.81 -0.93 6.35
CA TYR A 90 2.50 -1.18 5.79
C TYR A 90 2.59 -1.62 4.32
N VAL A 91 3.51 -1.03 3.54
CA VAL A 91 3.67 -1.41 2.13
C VAL A 91 4.09 -2.87 2.01
N TRP A 92 5.06 -3.29 2.83
CA TRP A 92 5.49 -4.69 2.85
C TRP A 92 4.35 -5.62 3.28
N TYR A 93 3.59 -5.19 4.29
CA TYR A 93 2.46 -5.96 4.79
C TYR A 93 1.38 -6.11 3.70
N ALA A 94 0.98 -5.00 3.07
CA ALA A 94 -0.03 -5.02 2.02
C ALA A 94 0.40 -5.87 0.82
N ASN A 95 1.67 -5.73 0.42
CA ASN A 95 2.24 -6.57 -0.63
C ASN A 95 2.20 -8.05 -0.23
N GLY A 96 2.60 -8.36 1.00
CA GLY A 96 2.63 -9.74 1.49
C GLY A 96 1.26 -10.39 1.53
N ARG A 97 0.26 -9.71 2.13
CA ARG A 97 -1.08 -10.29 2.18
C ARG A 97 -1.69 -10.46 0.78
N ASN A 98 -1.38 -9.55 -0.12
CA ASN A 98 -1.84 -9.66 -1.51
C ASN A 98 -1.21 -10.88 -2.19
N LEU A 99 0.09 -11.12 -1.96
CA LEU A 99 0.79 -12.28 -2.50
C LEU A 99 0.20 -13.60 -1.95
N VAL A 100 -0.23 -13.61 -0.68
CA VAL A 100 -0.96 -14.77 -0.13
C VAL A 100 -2.20 -15.06 -0.96
N LYS A 101 -2.99 -14.02 -1.27
CA LYS A 101 -4.21 -14.18 -2.07
C LYS A 101 -3.92 -14.66 -3.49
N MET A 102 -2.73 -14.34 -4.01
CA MET A 102 -2.29 -14.79 -5.33
C MET A 102 -1.72 -16.21 -5.32
N GLY A 103 -1.55 -16.80 -4.15
CA GLY A 103 -0.95 -18.13 -4.02
C GLY A 103 0.57 -18.13 -4.06
N GLU A 104 1.20 -16.96 -4.01
CA GLU A 104 2.66 -16.80 -4.05
C GLU A 104 3.23 -16.85 -2.63
N THR A 105 3.12 -18.01 -2.00
CA THR A 105 3.39 -18.18 -0.58
C THR A 105 4.82 -17.80 -0.17
N LYS A 106 5.81 -18.18 -0.96
CA LYS A 106 7.22 -17.90 -0.64
C LYS A 106 7.50 -16.41 -0.67
N ALA A 107 7.07 -15.72 -1.73
CA ALA A 107 7.25 -14.28 -1.85
C ALA A 107 6.45 -13.55 -0.77
N ALA A 108 5.25 -14.05 -0.46
CA ALA A 108 4.41 -13.48 0.60
C ALA A 108 5.11 -13.53 1.95
N THR A 109 5.69 -14.68 2.28
CA THR A 109 6.42 -14.88 3.54
C THR A 109 7.58 -13.89 3.66
N ASP A 110 8.33 -13.69 2.58
CA ASP A 110 9.44 -12.74 2.59
C ASP A 110 8.95 -11.32 2.87
N SER A 111 7.90 -10.87 2.19
CA SER A 111 7.34 -9.52 2.40
C SER A 111 6.78 -9.36 3.80
N LEU A 112 6.06 -10.36 4.32
CA LEU A 112 5.50 -10.30 5.66
C LEU A 112 6.60 -10.28 6.73
N MET A 113 7.72 -11.00 6.51
CA MET A 113 8.87 -10.92 7.42
C MET A 113 9.47 -9.53 7.44
N ARG A 114 9.57 -8.88 6.28
CA ARG A 114 10.07 -7.50 6.23
C ARG A 114 9.17 -6.54 7.00
N ALA A 115 7.85 -6.71 6.88
CA ALA A 115 6.89 -5.92 7.65
C ALA A 115 7.09 -6.16 9.15
N TYR A 116 7.28 -7.41 9.55
CA TYR A 116 7.51 -7.78 10.95
C TYR A 116 8.80 -7.16 11.50
N ILE A 117 9.88 -7.21 10.72
CA ILE A 117 11.16 -6.63 11.14
C ILE A 117 11.04 -5.12 11.37
N LEU A 118 10.25 -4.43 10.54
CA LEU A 118 10.08 -2.98 10.64
C LEU A 118 9.09 -2.57 11.73
N ALA A 119 8.03 -3.32 11.96
CA ALA A 119 6.93 -2.87 12.82
C ALA A 119 6.53 -3.85 13.94
N GLY A 120 7.07 -5.07 13.94
CA GLY A 120 6.70 -6.07 14.95
C GLY A 120 5.31 -6.66 14.73
N ASP A 121 4.75 -7.24 15.80
CA ASP A 121 3.48 -7.95 15.76
C ASP A 121 2.27 -7.06 15.46
N GLU A 122 2.34 -5.80 15.83
CA GLU A 122 1.18 -4.90 15.74
C GLU A 122 0.61 -4.80 14.34
N ILE A 123 1.46 -4.87 13.31
CA ILE A 123 0.99 -4.69 11.94
C ILE A 123 0.02 -5.80 11.52
N PHE A 124 0.13 -6.98 12.14
CA PHE A 124 -0.75 -8.11 11.79
C PHE A 124 -2.14 -7.97 12.38
N THR A 125 -2.34 -7.05 13.33
CA THR A 125 -3.67 -6.80 13.89
C THR A 125 -4.63 -6.17 12.88
N ILE A 126 -4.11 -5.60 11.80
CA ILE A 126 -4.93 -5.03 10.72
C ILE A 126 -5.95 -6.06 10.21
N ASP A 127 -5.55 -7.32 10.07
CA ASP A 127 -6.41 -8.41 9.59
C ASP A 127 -6.59 -9.50 10.65
N ASN A 128 -6.60 -9.11 11.93
CA ASN A 128 -6.84 -10.01 13.07
C ASN A 128 -5.87 -11.22 13.08
N ASP A 129 -4.60 -10.95 12.77
CA ASP A 129 -3.53 -11.94 12.76
C ASP A 129 -3.67 -13.03 11.68
N GLU A 130 -4.59 -12.86 10.73
CA GLU A 130 -4.81 -13.84 9.67
C GLU A 130 -3.52 -14.20 8.94
N PHE A 131 -2.66 -13.20 8.66
CA PHE A 131 -1.45 -13.40 7.84
C PHE A 131 -0.21 -13.72 8.67
N LYS A 132 -0.29 -13.67 9.99
CA LYS A 132 0.86 -13.94 10.84
C LYS A 132 1.30 -15.40 10.77
N VAL A 133 0.40 -16.30 10.47
CA VAL A 133 0.69 -17.74 10.36
C VAL A 133 1.82 -18.01 9.36
N TYR A 134 1.97 -17.21 8.34
CA TYR A 134 2.99 -17.40 7.31
C TYR A 134 4.41 -17.14 7.81
N ILE A 135 4.57 -16.42 8.91
CA ILE A 135 5.89 -16.11 9.48
C ILE A 135 6.13 -16.73 10.85
N ASN A 136 5.10 -17.31 11.48
CA ASN A 136 5.23 -17.86 12.83
C ASN A 136 6.38 -18.88 12.96
N ASP A 137 6.48 -19.80 12.02
CA ASP A 137 7.53 -20.83 12.06
C ASP A 137 8.91 -20.21 12.02
N ILE A 138 9.11 -19.17 11.24
CA ILE A 138 10.40 -18.50 11.12
C ILE A 138 10.75 -17.80 12.42
N ILE A 139 9.80 -17.08 13.01
CA ILE A 139 10.00 -16.34 14.26
C ILE A 139 10.34 -17.31 15.39
N PHE A 140 9.57 -18.38 15.54
CA PHE A 140 9.78 -19.33 16.63
C PHE A 140 11.07 -20.15 16.46
N ARG A 141 11.51 -20.42 15.23
CA ARG A 141 12.79 -21.09 15.00
C ARG A 141 13.98 -20.28 15.49
N LYS A 142 13.91 -18.96 15.40
CA LYS A 142 14.99 -18.07 15.85
C LYS A 142 15.11 -18.04 17.36
N GLU A 143 14.06 -18.38 18.08
CA GLU A 143 14.04 -18.39 19.54
C GLU A 143 14.60 -19.69 20.12
N LYS A 144 14.80 -20.70 19.29
CA LYS A 144 15.41 -21.95 19.66
C LYS A 144 16.91 -21.93 19.33
#